data_2d6da8fdb70b71fa1011fe51030b8b8f
#
_entry.id   2d6da8fdb70b71fa1011fe51030b8b8f
#
_cell.length_a   1.000
_cell.length_b   1.000
_cell.length_c   1.000
_cell.angle_alpha   90.00
_cell.angle_beta   90.00
_cell.angle_gamma   90.00
#
_symmetry.space_group_name_H-M   'P 1'
#
loop_
_entity.id
_entity.type
_entity.pdbx_description
1 polymer ?
#
loop_
_entity_poly.entity_id
_entity_poly.type
_entity_poly.pdbx_seq_one_letter_code
_entity_poly.pdbx_strand_id
1 'polypeptide(L)' 'MGWFRSKKKKEHGLRQLKESVELMNEAVDCSNTDMAYAALLTGMKAAKDLGFNSLSEARKHYNI' A
#
# COMPACT_ATOMS: atom_id res chain seq x y z
N MET A 1 10.42 -5.34 23.69
CA MET A 1 10.82 -4.34 22.70
C MET A 1 10.30 -4.62 21.30
N GLY A 2 10.04 -5.87 20.94
CA GLY A 2 9.46 -6.22 19.65
C GLY A 2 8.08 -5.61 19.41
N TRP A 3 7.34 -5.35 20.49
CA TRP A 3 6.00 -4.76 20.40
C TRP A 3 6.01 -3.37 19.76
N PHE A 4 6.96 -2.51 20.14
CA PHE A 4 7.06 -1.17 19.55
C PHE A 4 7.45 -1.21 18.08
N ARG A 5 8.35 -2.12 17.71
CA ARG A 5 8.78 -2.29 16.33
C ARG A 5 7.62 -2.75 15.44
N SER A 6 6.82 -3.69 15.95
CA SER A 6 5.66 -4.19 15.21
C SER A 6 4.63 -3.09 14.92
N LYS A 7 4.38 -2.24 15.93
CA LYS A 7 3.44 -1.13 15.78
C LYS A 7 3.93 -0.12 14.75
N LYS A 8 5.21 0.27 14.82
CA LYS A 8 5.79 1.21 13.84
C LYS A 8 5.77 0.64 12.43
N LYS A 9 6.06 -0.66 12.30
CA LYS A 9 6.04 -1.32 11.01
C LYS A 9 4.64 -1.31 10.39
N LYS A 10 3.61 -1.54 11.20
CA LYS A 10 2.22 -1.49 10.74
C LYS A 10 1.81 -0.07 10.33
N GLU A 11 2.18 0.92 11.11
CA GLU A 11 1.90 2.32 10.78
C GLU A 11 2.56 2.72 9.49
N HIS A 12 3.82 2.35 9.32
CA HIS A 12 4.57 2.64 8.11
C HIS A 12 3.95 1.94 6.89
N GLY A 13 3.61 0.66 7.05
CA GLY A 13 2.96 -0.12 5.98
C GLY A 13 1.62 0.47 5.57
N LEU A 14 0.82 0.89 6.54
CA LEU A 14 -0.48 1.51 6.25
C LEU A 14 -0.32 2.84 5.51
N ARG A 15 0.65 3.64 5.92
CA ARG A 15 0.96 4.91 5.23
C ARG A 15 1.36 4.65 3.79
N GLN A 16 2.25 3.69 3.56
CA GLN A 16 2.69 3.34 2.22
C GLN A 16 1.54 2.79 1.38
N LEU A 17 0.66 2.01 1.99
CA LEU A 17 -0.52 1.49 1.30
C LEU A 17 -1.42 2.63 0.82
N LYS A 18 -1.70 3.58 1.69
CA LYS A 18 -2.52 4.75 1.34
C LYS A 18 -1.87 5.57 0.24
N GLU A 19 -0.58 5.82 0.34
CA GLU A 19 0.17 6.56 -0.67
C GLU A 19 0.13 5.85 -2.03
N SER A 20 0.24 4.51 -2.03
CA SER A 20 0.18 3.75 -3.27
C SER A 20 -1.19 3.84 -3.93
N VAL A 21 -2.26 3.83 -3.15
CA VAL A 21 -3.62 3.98 -3.67
C VAL A 21 -3.81 5.38 -4.28
N GLU A 22 -3.36 6.41 -3.60
CA GLU A 22 -3.43 7.79 -4.12
C GLU A 22 -2.62 7.93 -5.40
N LEU A 23 -1.42 7.37 -5.42
CA LEU A 23 -0.56 7.41 -6.59
C LEU A 23 -1.17 6.66 -7.76
N MET A 24 -1.82 5.53 -7.48
CA MET A 24 -2.52 4.74 -8.50
C MET A 24 -3.67 5.53 -9.12
N ASN A 25 -4.46 6.22 -8.31
CA ASN A 25 -5.55 7.07 -8.78
C ASN A 25 -5.01 8.22 -9.64
N GLU A 26 -3.91 8.82 -9.21
CA GLU A 26 -3.26 9.90 -9.95
C GLU A 26 -2.72 9.40 -11.29
N ALA A 27 -2.15 8.21 -11.30
CA ALA A 27 -1.63 7.59 -12.52
C ALA A 27 -2.74 7.32 -13.53
N VAL A 28 -3.91 6.90 -13.06
CA VAL A 28 -5.08 6.68 -13.93
C VAL A 28 -5.54 8.01 -14.53
N ASP A 29 -5.61 9.07 -13.72
CA ASP A 29 -6.02 10.39 -14.18
C ASP A 29 -5.06 10.95 -15.24
N CYS A 30 -3.77 10.67 -15.09
CA CYS A 30 -2.73 11.13 -16.02
C CYS A 30 -2.45 10.16 -17.16
N SER A 31 -3.11 9.00 -17.16
CA SER A 31 -2.85 7.91 -18.12
C SER A 31 -1.38 7.49 -18.15
N ASN A 32 -0.74 7.50 -16.98
CA ASN A 32 0.68 7.15 -16.85
C ASN A 32 0.82 5.71 -16.38
N THR A 33 1.10 4.80 -17.32
CA THR A 33 1.19 3.35 -17.02
C THR A 33 2.39 3.02 -16.16
N ASP A 34 3.51 3.71 -16.33
CA ASP A 34 4.71 3.46 -15.51
C ASP A 34 4.47 3.83 -14.06
N MET A 35 3.79 4.96 -13.82
CA MET A 35 3.42 5.38 -12.47
C MET A 35 2.44 4.40 -11.85
N ALA A 36 1.46 3.93 -12.62
CA ALA A 36 0.48 2.95 -12.15
C ALA A 36 1.16 1.65 -11.75
N TYR A 37 2.12 1.19 -12.53
CA TYR A 37 2.88 -0.02 -12.25
C TYR A 37 3.71 0.14 -10.97
N ALA A 38 4.40 1.26 -10.82
CA ALA A 38 5.18 1.55 -9.61
C ALA A 38 4.28 1.60 -8.38
N ALA A 39 3.12 2.23 -8.49
CA ALA A 39 2.14 2.31 -7.41
C ALA A 39 1.64 0.91 -7.01
N LEU A 40 1.37 0.08 -8.00
CA LEU A 40 0.93 -1.30 -7.76
C LEU A 40 1.98 -2.09 -6.98
N LEU A 41 3.24 -2.01 -7.40
CA LEU A 41 4.34 -2.70 -6.71
C LEU A 41 4.51 -2.21 -5.28
N THR A 42 4.43 -0.91 -5.07
CA THR A 42 4.51 -0.31 -3.73
C THR A 42 3.37 -0.81 -2.86
N GLY A 43 2.15 -0.83 -3.40
CA GLY A 43 0.97 -1.30 -2.69
C GLY A 43 1.06 -2.78 -2.33
N MET A 44 1.53 -3.60 -3.25
CA MET A 44 1.70 -5.04 -3.00
C MET A 44 2.72 -5.29 -1.89
N LYS A 45 3.82 -4.55 -1.90
CA LYS A 45 4.84 -4.66 -0.86
C LYS A 45 4.30 -4.23 0.50
N ALA A 46 3.57 -3.11 0.53
CA ALA A 46 2.94 -2.62 1.75
C ALA A 46 1.93 -3.62 2.30
N ALA A 47 1.12 -4.23 1.43
CA ALA A 47 0.14 -5.23 1.83
C ALA A 47 0.82 -6.44 2.47
N LYS A 48 1.92 -6.91 1.90
CA LYS A 48 2.68 -8.03 2.48
C LYS A 48 3.26 -7.67 3.84
N ASP A 49 3.79 -6.45 3.97
CA ASP A 49 4.34 -5.98 5.25
C ASP A 49 3.26 -5.93 6.34
N LEU A 50 2.02 -5.68 5.95
CA LEU A 50 0.88 -5.66 6.87
C LEU A 50 0.30 -7.05 7.14
N GLY A 51 0.80 -8.08 6.45
CA GLY A 51 0.36 -9.45 6.65
C GLY A 51 -0.77 -9.90 5.74
N PHE A 52 -1.05 -9.17 4.68
CA PHE A 52 -2.09 -9.56 3.71
C PHE A 52 -1.48 -10.33 2.55
N ASN A 53 -2.27 -11.18 1.93
CA ASN A 53 -1.84 -11.99 0.78
C ASN A 53 -1.87 -11.19 -0.52
N SER A 54 -2.70 -10.17 -0.60
CA SER A 54 -2.82 -9.35 -1.80
C SER A 54 -3.15 -7.91 -1.46
N LEU A 55 -2.90 -7.04 -2.42
CA LEU A 55 -3.24 -5.62 -2.30
C LEU A 55 -4.76 -5.43 -2.16
N SER A 56 -5.53 -6.22 -2.91
CA SER A 56 -7.00 -6.15 -2.85
C SER A 56 -7.52 -6.43 -1.45
N GLU A 57 -6.97 -7.44 -0.77
CA GLU A 57 -7.36 -7.78 0.58
C GLU A 57 -7.02 -6.67 1.57
N ALA A 58 -5.83 -6.08 1.42
CA ALA A 58 -5.40 -4.98 2.27
C ALA A 58 -6.31 -3.76 2.10
N ARG A 59 -6.61 -3.39 0.87
CA ARG A 59 -7.49 -2.26 0.57
C ARG A 59 -8.89 -2.48 1.14
N LYS A 60 -9.41 -3.69 0.99
CA LYS A 60 -10.73 -4.05 1.51
C LYS A 60 -10.77 -3.95 3.02
N HIS A 61 -9.71 -4.41 3.69
CA HIS A 61 -9.63 -4.38 5.15
C HIS A 61 -9.64 -2.95 5.69
N TYR A 62 -8.91 -2.06 5.06
CA TYR A 62 -8.80 -0.66 5.48
C TYR A 62 -9.81 0.26 4.79
N ASN A 63 -10.59 -0.26 3.88
CA ASN A 63 -11.61 0.50 3.13
C ASN A 63 -11.00 1.69 2.38
N ILE A 64 -9.93 1.42 1.70
CA ILE A 64 -9.25 2.41 0.86
C ILE A 64 -9.05 1.84 -0.55
#